data_4a47ac4485001a16e26563f99949e3fb
#
_entry.id   4a47ac4485001a16e26563f99949e3fb
#
_cell.length_a   1.000
_cell.length_b   1.000
_cell.length_c   1.000
_cell.angle_alpha   90.00
_cell.angle_beta   90.00
_cell.angle_gamma   90.00
#
_symmetry.space_group_name_H-M   'P 1'
#
loop_
_entity.id
_entity.type
_entity.pdbx_description
1 polymer ?
#
loop_
_entity_poly.entity_id
_entity_poly.type
_entity_poly.pdbx_seq_one_letter_code
_entity_poly.pdbx_strand_id
1 'polypeptide(L)'
;MPLVPFDQLPDDARCWVFAAGAPLDEVDTPRLLAAVDAFLLTWAAHGTPLTSVRDFRDEHFLVVGVDERAAGASGCSIDGLFRVLQGIEDGIGTSMVGGGMVYFRGPSGLVHGCTRAQFTEMAMDGDVTGDTMVFDTTVTTVGDFRARFESPTRDAWQRSLLPS
;
A
#
# COMPACT_ATOMS: atom_id res chain seq x y z
N MET A 1 7.94 1.15 21.51
CA MET A 1 6.72 0.54 21.01
C MET A 1 7.01 -0.83 20.43
N PRO A 2 6.46 -1.90 20.97
CA PRO A 2 6.72 -3.23 20.41
C PRO A 2 5.99 -3.39 19.05
N LEU A 3 6.71 -3.92 18.07
CA LEU A 3 6.10 -4.32 16.81
C LEU A 3 5.46 -5.70 17.00
N VAL A 4 4.24 -5.85 16.49
CA VAL A 4 3.56 -7.15 16.48
C VAL A 4 3.51 -7.65 15.04
N PRO A 5 3.37 -8.97 14.78
CA PRO A 5 3.18 -9.46 13.42
C PRO A 5 1.91 -8.88 12.80
N PHE A 6 1.98 -8.55 11.52
CA PHE A 6 0.86 -7.90 10.81
C PHE A 6 -0.42 -8.76 10.87
N ASP A 7 -0.29 -10.07 10.76
CA ASP A 7 -1.42 -10.99 10.78
C ASP A 7 -2.09 -11.10 12.15
N GLN A 8 -1.50 -10.53 13.21
CA GLN A 8 -2.12 -10.47 14.53
C GLN A 8 -2.98 -9.22 14.74
N LEU A 9 -2.97 -8.27 13.79
CA LEU A 9 -3.84 -7.11 13.89
C LEU A 9 -5.31 -7.51 13.75
N PRO A 10 -6.22 -6.90 14.54
CA PRO A 10 -7.66 -7.15 14.36
C PRO A 10 -8.17 -6.55 13.06
N ASP A 11 -9.29 -7.07 12.56
CA ASP A 11 -9.88 -6.59 11.30
C ASP A 11 -10.27 -5.11 11.34
N ASP A 12 -10.61 -4.56 12.50
CA ASP A 12 -10.97 -3.15 12.66
C ASP A 12 -9.77 -2.23 12.83
N ALA A 13 -8.53 -2.78 12.87
CA ALA A 13 -7.33 -1.96 12.86
C ALA A 13 -7.30 -1.10 11.59
N ARG A 14 -6.84 0.15 11.74
CA ARG A 14 -6.68 1.04 10.57
C ARG A 14 -5.44 0.65 9.79
N CYS A 15 -5.51 0.83 8.48
CA CYS A 15 -4.33 0.65 7.64
C CYS A 15 -4.23 1.71 6.55
N TRP A 16 -3.02 1.88 6.06
CA TRP A 16 -2.69 2.72 4.91
C TRP A 16 -1.84 1.90 3.97
N VAL A 17 -2.16 1.95 2.68
CA VAL A 17 -1.39 1.27 1.64
C VAL A 17 -0.68 2.32 0.81
N PHE A 18 0.64 2.21 0.73
CA PHE A 18 1.49 3.05 -0.10
C PHE A 18 2.08 2.18 -1.20
N ALA A 19 1.97 2.63 -2.44
CA ALA A 19 2.46 1.87 -3.57
C ALA A 19 3.66 2.57 -4.20
N ALA A 20 4.75 1.84 -4.38
CA ALA A 20 5.90 2.34 -5.12
C ALA A 20 5.53 2.53 -6.59
N GLY A 21 5.99 3.61 -7.21
CA GLY A 21 5.75 3.88 -8.62
C GLY A 21 6.44 2.88 -9.54
N ALA A 22 7.51 2.24 -9.05
CA ALA A 22 8.23 1.18 -9.73
C ALA A 22 8.65 0.13 -8.70
N PRO A 23 8.92 -1.13 -9.10
CA PRO A 23 9.30 -2.16 -8.15
C PRO A 23 10.63 -1.81 -7.47
N LEU A 24 10.71 -2.08 -6.17
CA LEU A 24 11.92 -1.89 -5.39
C LEU A 24 12.80 -3.13 -5.48
N ASP A 25 14.09 -2.92 -5.63
CA ASP A 25 15.07 -4.01 -5.73
C ASP A 25 15.59 -4.45 -4.36
N GLU A 26 16.59 -5.34 -4.38
CA GLU A 26 17.20 -5.89 -3.17
C GLU A 26 17.99 -4.87 -2.35
N VAL A 27 18.35 -3.72 -2.94
CA VAL A 27 19.06 -2.64 -2.27
C VAL A 27 18.08 -1.64 -1.67
N ASP A 28 17.08 -1.24 -2.45
CA ASP A 28 16.15 -0.17 -2.05
C ASP A 28 15.06 -0.65 -1.07
N THR A 29 14.65 -1.92 -1.16
CA THR A 29 13.68 -2.48 -0.22
C THR A 29 14.16 -2.38 1.23
N PRO A 30 15.39 -2.84 1.59
CA PRO A 30 15.87 -2.68 2.96
C PRO A 30 15.99 -1.23 3.40
N ARG A 31 16.32 -0.30 2.50
CA ARG A 31 16.40 1.13 2.81
C ARG A 31 15.05 1.68 3.22
N LEU A 32 14.01 1.38 2.44
CA LEU A 32 12.65 1.79 2.75
C LEU A 32 12.22 1.22 4.11
N LEU A 33 12.38 -0.08 4.28
CA LEU A 33 11.91 -0.75 5.50
C LEU A 33 12.66 -0.29 6.74
N ALA A 34 13.96 -0.02 6.65
CA ALA A 34 14.73 0.52 7.77
C ALA A 34 14.20 1.89 8.20
N ALA A 35 13.91 2.77 7.26
CA ALA A 35 13.37 4.10 7.55
C ALA A 35 11.98 4.01 8.18
N VAL A 36 11.12 3.14 7.66
CA VAL A 36 9.77 2.94 8.17
C VAL A 36 9.83 2.33 9.58
N ASP A 37 10.63 1.29 9.78
CA ASP A 37 10.74 0.63 11.08
C ASP A 37 11.26 1.60 12.16
N ALA A 38 12.26 2.42 11.83
CA ALA A 38 12.77 3.42 12.76
C ALA A 38 11.68 4.43 13.16
N PHE A 39 10.86 4.85 12.21
CA PHE A 39 9.75 5.75 12.49
C PHE A 39 8.67 5.08 13.36
N LEU A 40 8.27 3.85 13.03
CA LEU A 40 7.20 3.15 13.74
C LEU A 40 7.57 2.86 15.20
N LEU A 41 8.86 2.65 15.50
CA LEU A 41 9.32 2.42 16.88
C LEU A 41 8.98 3.59 17.82
N THR A 42 8.94 4.81 17.30
CA THR A 42 8.69 6.03 18.08
C THR A 42 7.38 6.72 17.71
N TRP A 43 6.56 6.10 16.88
CA TRP A 43 5.33 6.71 16.38
C TRP A 43 4.30 6.83 17.49
N ALA A 44 3.76 8.03 17.65
CA ALA A 44 2.82 8.34 18.71
C ALA A 44 1.77 9.33 18.25
N ALA A 45 0.63 9.35 18.92
CA ALA A 45 -0.41 10.36 18.73
C ALA A 45 -0.59 11.09 20.06
N HIS A 46 -0.41 12.41 20.04
CA HIS A 46 -0.53 13.25 21.25
C HIS A 46 0.30 12.73 22.44
N GLY A 47 1.51 12.23 22.15
CA GLY A 47 2.40 11.68 23.17
C GLY A 47 2.11 10.24 23.58
N THR A 48 1.03 9.63 23.08
CA THR A 48 0.70 8.23 23.37
C THR A 48 1.26 7.33 22.27
N PRO A 49 2.12 6.35 22.60
CA PRO A 49 2.65 5.43 21.60
C PRO A 49 1.55 4.65 20.88
N LEU A 50 1.71 4.49 19.56
CA LEU A 50 0.79 3.71 18.74
C LEU A 50 1.27 2.26 18.64
N THR A 51 0.33 1.32 18.64
CA THR A 51 0.61 -0.07 18.31
C THR A 51 0.54 -0.20 16.80
N SER A 52 1.71 -0.15 16.16
CA SER A 52 1.82 -0.11 14.70
C SER A 52 2.69 -1.23 14.19
N VAL A 53 2.42 -1.63 12.95
CA VAL A 53 3.14 -2.70 12.27
C VAL A 53 3.08 -2.43 10.78
N ARG A 54 4.03 -2.97 10.06
CA ARG A 54 4.07 -2.84 8.61
C ARG A 54 4.23 -4.20 7.96
N ASP A 55 3.83 -4.27 6.69
CA ASP A 55 4.12 -5.37 5.79
C ASP A 55 4.55 -4.79 4.44
N PHE A 56 5.36 -5.51 3.68
CA PHE A 56 5.78 -5.06 2.35
C PHE A 56 5.60 -6.23 1.38
N ARG A 57 4.84 -5.99 0.30
CA ARG A 57 4.41 -7.05 -0.62
C ARG A 57 4.70 -6.72 -2.07
N ASP A 58 5.04 -7.76 -2.82
CA ASP A 58 5.14 -7.73 -4.29
C ASP A 58 6.06 -6.63 -4.80
N GLU A 59 7.10 -6.27 -4.03
CA GLU A 59 8.10 -5.26 -4.36
C GLU A 59 7.51 -3.84 -4.54
N HIS A 60 6.20 -3.66 -4.29
CA HIS A 60 5.47 -2.41 -4.54
C HIS A 60 4.73 -1.85 -3.34
N PHE A 61 4.17 -2.68 -2.47
CA PHE A 61 3.15 -2.24 -1.52
C PHE A 61 3.66 -2.24 -0.09
N LEU A 62 3.75 -1.05 0.49
CA LEU A 62 3.96 -0.88 1.91
C LEU A 62 2.60 -0.72 2.59
N VAL A 63 2.28 -1.62 3.51
CA VAL A 63 1.05 -1.57 4.28
C VAL A 63 1.43 -1.26 5.72
N VAL A 64 0.86 -0.20 6.28
CA VAL A 64 1.05 0.17 7.69
C VAL A 64 -0.28 0.03 8.40
N GLY A 65 -0.29 -0.73 9.49
CA GLY A 65 -1.48 -0.95 10.29
C GLY A 65 -1.32 -0.41 11.70
N VAL A 66 -2.41 0.08 12.29
CA VAL A 66 -2.45 0.58 13.66
C VAL A 66 -3.63 -0.05 14.39
N ASP A 67 -3.34 -0.72 15.49
CA ASP A 67 -4.36 -1.19 16.41
C ASP A 67 -4.80 -0.01 17.28
N GLU A 68 -6.00 0.50 17.04
CA GLU A 68 -6.51 1.70 17.69
C GLU A 68 -7.20 1.41 19.03
N ARG A 69 -7.16 0.19 19.55
CA ARG A 69 -7.79 -0.12 20.83
C ARG A 69 -7.15 0.62 22.01
N ALA A 70 -5.83 0.88 21.95
CA ALA A 70 -5.13 1.63 22.98
C ALA A 70 -5.01 3.10 22.65
N ALA A 71 -4.70 3.43 21.38
CA ALA A 71 -4.55 4.80 20.90
C ALA A 71 -4.78 4.83 19.39
N GLY A 72 -5.50 5.84 18.93
CA GLY A 72 -5.76 6.05 17.51
C GLY A 72 -4.78 7.02 16.87
N ALA A 73 -4.46 6.80 15.60
CA ALA A 73 -3.61 7.71 14.84
C ALA A 73 -4.36 9.04 14.58
N SER A 74 -3.64 10.15 14.75
CA SER A 74 -4.16 11.50 14.48
C SER A 74 -3.69 12.00 13.12
N GLY A 75 -4.29 13.09 12.63
CA GLY A 75 -3.84 13.74 11.40
C GLY A 75 -2.36 14.10 11.44
N CYS A 76 -1.87 14.63 12.57
CA CYS A 76 -0.47 14.99 12.74
C CYS A 76 0.45 13.76 12.71
N SER A 77 0.02 12.64 13.32
CA SER A 77 0.81 11.41 13.32
C SER A 77 0.89 10.79 11.92
N ILE A 78 -0.21 10.83 11.16
CA ILE A 78 -0.23 10.36 9.77
C ILE A 78 0.68 11.23 8.89
N ASP A 79 0.66 12.55 9.06
CA ASP A 79 1.54 13.47 8.35
C ASP A 79 3.01 13.14 8.58
N GLY A 80 3.36 12.69 9.79
CA GLY A 80 4.70 12.23 10.12
C GLY A 80 5.12 11.05 9.26
N LEU A 81 4.23 10.06 9.08
CA LEU A 81 4.51 8.92 8.21
C LEU A 81 4.69 9.36 6.76
N PHE A 82 3.80 10.22 6.24
CA PHE A 82 3.95 10.74 4.88
C PHE A 82 5.30 11.44 4.67
N ARG A 83 5.73 12.25 5.65
CA ARG A 83 7.02 12.96 5.56
C ARG A 83 8.21 11.99 5.51
N VAL A 84 8.17 10.92 6.27
CA VAL A 84 9.23 9.90 6.23
C VAL A 84 9.29 9.26 4.85
N LEU A 85 8.14 8.90 4.29
CA LEU A 85 8.08 8.28 2.96
C LEU A 85 8.55 9.25 1.87
N GLN A 86 8.12 10.51 1.91
CA GLN A 86 8.60 11.52 0.97
C GLN A 86 10.11 11.72 1.07
N GLY A 87 10.65 11.69 2.28
CA GLY A 87 12.08 11.86 2.51
C GLY A 87 12.94 10.74 1.97
N ILE A 88 12.39 9.52 1.84
CA ILE A 88 13.15 8.38 1.30
C ILE A 88 13.01 8.24 -0.22
N GLU A 89 12.04 8.92 -0.85
CA GLU A 89 11.76 8.74 -2.29
C GLU A 89 12.98 8.97 -3.17
N ASP A 90 13.75 10.01 -2.89
CA ASP A 90 14.97 10.29 -3.68
C ASP A 90 16.02 9.17 -3.52
N GLY A 91 16.11 8.59 -2.32
CA GLY A 91 17.09 7.53 -2.05
C GLY A 91 16.75 6.20 -2.71
N ILE A 92 15.46 5.93 -2.95
CA ILE A 92 15.00 4.67 -3.58
C ILE A 92 14.61 4.87 -5.05
N GLY A 93 14.67 6.09 -5.57
CA GLY A 93 14.46 6.38 -6.99
C GLY A 93 13.03 6.24 -7.49
N THR A 94 12.03 6.20 -6.61
CA THR A 94 10.63 6.12 -7.00
C THR A 94 9.73 6.77 -5.94
N SER A 95 8.49 7.11 -6.34
CA SER A 95 7.53 7.67 -5.41
C SER A 95 6.92 6.57 -4.53
N MET A 96 6.54 6.95 -3.31
CA MET A 96 5.80 6.10 -2.36
C MET A 96 4.45 6.71 -1.98
N VAL A 97 4.29 8.01 -2.13
CA VAL A 97 3.09 8.74 -1.71
C VAL A 97 2.30 9.30 -2.88
N GLY A 98 2.69 8.96 -4.10
CA GLY A 98 1.89 9.26 -5.29
C GLY A 98 0.56 8.52 -5.24
N GLY A 99 -0.41 8.89 -6.08
CA GLY A 99 -1.71 8.24 -6.12
C GLY A 99 -2.24 8.17 -7.53
N GLY A 100 -3.40 7.53 -7.70
CA GLY A 100 -4.09 7.51 -8.98
C GLY A 100 -3.57 6.49 -9.98
N MET A 101 -2.59 5.69 -9.62
CA MET A 101 -2.10 4.60 -10.47
C MET A 101 -2.99 3.37 -10.35
N VAL A 102 -2.93 2.51 -11.36
CA VAL A 102 -3.54 1.19 -11.35
C VAL A 102 -2.41 0.16 -11.21
N TYR A 103 -2.59 -0.77 -10.28
CA TYR A 103 -1.64 -1.88 -10.09
C TYR A 103 -2.36 -3.18 -10.40
N PHE A 104 -1.73 -4.02 -11.21
CA PHE A 104 -2.32 -5.31 -11.61
C PHE A 104 -1.24 -6.39 -11.66
N ARG A 105 -1.69 -7.64 -11.58
CA ARG A 105 -0.79 -8.79 -11.66
C ARG A 105 -0.77 -9.29 -13.10
N GLY A 106 0.41 -9.30 -13.71
CA GLY A 106 0.60 -9.77 -15.07
C GLY A 106 0.63 -11.29 -15.16
N PRO A 107 0.71 -11.85 -16.39
CA PRO A 107 0.69 -13.30 -16.61
C PRO A 107 1.83 -14.05 -15.92
N SER A 108 2.96 -13.39 -15.70
CA SER A 108 4.12 -13.97 -15.01
C SER A 108 3.97 -13.98 -13.49
N GLY A 109 2.90 -13.38 -12.94
CA GLY A 109 2.68 -13.23 -11.51
C GLY A 109 3.29 -11.96 -10.92
N LEU A 110 4.01 -11.16 -11.71
CA LEU A 110 4.59 -9.90 -11.26
C LEU A 110 3.55 -8.78 -11.25
N VAL A 111 3.70 -7.86 -10.30
CA VAL A 111 2.86 -6.68 -10.22
C VAL A 111 3.41 -5.60 -11.13
N HIS A 112 2.52 -4.93 -11.85
CA HIS A 112 2.83 -3.81 -12.73
C HIS A 112 2.00 -2.60 -12.34
N GLY A 113 2.60 -1.41 -12.41
CA GLY A 113 1.89 -0.14 -12.20
C GLY A 113 1.72 0.59 -13.52
N CYS A 114 0.58 1.22 -13.72
CA CYS A 114 0.31 2.02 -14.91
C CYS A 114 -0.69 3.14 -14.59
N THR A 115 -0.85 4.07 -15.53
CA THR A 115 -1.90 5.09 -15.41
C THR A 115 -3.27 4.49 -15.74
N ARG A 116 -4.33 5.19 -15.36
CA ARG A 116 -5.70 4.78 -15.70
C ARG A 116 -5.88 4.70 -17.22
N ALA A 117 -5.35 5.68 -17.96
CA ALA A 117 -5.42 5.69 -19.42
C ALA A 117 -4.71 4.48 -20.03
N GLN A 118 -3.52 4.14 -19.52
CA GLN A 118 -2.78 2.97 -19.97
C GLN A 118 -3.55 1.68 -19.69
N PHE A 119 -4.18 1.57 -18.54
CA PHE A 119 -4.98 0.39 -18.19
C PHE A 119 -6.16 0.23 -19.16
N THR A 120 -6.85 1.33 -19.47
CA THR A 120 -7.96 1.32 -20.43
C THR A 120 -7.48 0.89 -21.82
N GLU A 121 -6.32 1.38 -22.28
CA GLU A 121 -5.75 0.96 -23.55
C GLU A 121 -5.44 -0.54 -23.58
N MET A 122 -4.84 -1.06 -22.50
CA MET A 122 -4.56 -2.49 -22.39
C MET A 122 -5.84 -3.32 -22.39
N ALA A 123 -6.91 -2.80 -21.76
CA ALA A 123 -8.21 -3.47 -21.78
C ALA A 123 -8.81 -3.51 -23.20
N MET A 124 -8.66 -2.43 -23.95
CA MET A 124 -9.13 -2.39 -25.35
C MET A 124 -8.37 -3.36 -26.24
N ASP A 125 -7.09 -3.57 -25.95
CA ASP A 125 -6.23 -4.52 -26.68
C ASP A 125 -6.39 -5.97 -26.19
N GLY A 126 -7.14 -6.18 -25.12
CA GLY A 126 -7.33 -7.52 -24.54
C GLY A 126 -6.22 -7.99 -23.64
N ASP A 127 -5.24 -7.14 -23.33
CA ASP A 127 -4.10 -7.47 -22.45
C ASP A 127 -4.52 -7.59 -20.99
N VAL A 128 -5.55 -6.85 -20.58
CA VAL A 128 -6.20 -6.97 -19.28
C VAL A 128 -7.70 -7.16 -19.50
N THR A 129 -8.34 -7.90 -18.60
CA THR A 129 -9.77 -8.24 -18.69
C THR A 129 -10.40 -8.15 -17.30
N GLY A 130 -11.69 -8.46 -17.20
CA GLY A 130 -12.37 -8.56 -15.91
C GLY A 130 -11.77 -9.62 -14.98
N ASP A 131 -11.03 -10.58 -15.51
CA ASP A 131 -10.37 -11.62 -14.72
C ASP A 131 -8.96 -11.22 -14.24
N THR A 132 -8.39 -10.13 -14.76
CA THR A 132 -7.07 -9.65 -14.35
C THR A 132 -7.13 -9.22 -12.89
N MET A 133 -6.19 -9.73 -12.07
CA MET A 133 -6.12 -9.35 -10.64
C MET A 133 -5.57 -7.94 -10.53
N VAL A 134 -6.26 -7.11 -9.76
CA VAL A 134 -5.89 -5.72 -9.49
C VAL A 134 -5.82 -5.49 -7.98
N PHE A 135 -5.20 -4.39 -7.58
CA PHE A 135 -4.97 -4.07 -6.17
C PHE A 135 -5.71 -2.79 -5.79
N ASP A 136 -6.35 -2.81 -4.63
CA ASP A 136 -7.06 -1.64 -4.11
C ASP A 136 -6.24 -0.99 -3.00
N THR A 137 -5.54 0.09 -3.36
CA THR A 137 -4.72 0.85 -2.40
C THR A 137 -5.53 1.82 -1.55
N THR A 138 -6.86 1.86 -1.73
CA THR A 138 -7.74 2.77 -1.00
C THR A 138 -8.34 2.15 0.26
N VAL A 139 -8.06 0.88 0.55
CA VAL A 139 -8.57 0.22 1.76
C VAL A 139 -8.06 0.95 3.00
N THR A 140 -8.90 1.03 4.03
CA THR A 140 -8.61 1.79 5.25
C THR A 140 -8.63 0.95 6.52
N THR A 141 -9.04 -0.31 6.43
CA THR A 141 -8.99 -1.25 7.56
C THR A 141 -8.25 -2.50 7.16
N VAL A 142 -7.69 -3.18 8.16
CA VAL A 142 -6.99 -4.45 7.94
C VAL A 142 -7.96 -5.52 7.45
N GLY A 143 -9.22 -5.49 7.92
CA GLY A 143 -10.25 -6.41 7.44
C GLY A 143 -10.53 -6.24 5.95
N ASP A 144 -10.68 -5.01 5.48
CA ASP A 144 -10.84 -4.73 4.05
C ASP A 144 -9.60 -5.11 3.25
N PHE A 145 -8.42 -4.84 3.80
CA PHE A 145 -7.16 -5.25 3.17
C PHE A 145 -7.15 -6.77 2.95
N ARG A 146 -7.49 -7.55 3.98
CA ARG A 146 -7.52 -9.01 3.89
C ARG A 146 -8.57 -9.50 2.90
N ALA A 147 -9.74 -8.84 2.86
CA ALA A 147 -10.88 -9.30 2.06
C ALA A 147 -10.79 -8.92 0.59
N ARG A 148 -10.24 -7.74 0.25
CA ARG A 148 -10.36 -7.19 -1.09
C ARG A 148 -9.17 -6.39 -1.61
N PHE A 149 -8.00 -6.48 -0.96
CA PHE A 149 -6.80 -5.78 -1.46
C PHE A 149 -6.46 -6.26 -2.87
N GLU A 150 -6.46 -7.57 -3.10
CA GLU A 150 -6.27 -8.15 -4.43
C GLU A 150 -7.57 -8.83 -4.86
N SER A 151 -8.12 -8.43 -6.01
CA SER A 151 -9.41 -8.92 -6.51
C SER A 151 -9.40 -8.93 -8.04
N PRO A 152 -10.25 -9.75 -8.69
CA PRO A 152 -10.46 -9.60 -10.13
C PRO A 152 -10.99 -8.21 -10.46
N THR A 153 -10.58 -7.67 -11.60
CA THR A 153 -10.99 -6.33 -12.03
C THR A 153 -12.51 -6.15 -12.01
N ARG A 154 -13.27 -7.17 -12.40
CA ARG A 154 -14.74 -7.12 -12.40
C ARG A 154 -15.35 -6.83 -11.03
N ASP A 155 -14.63 -7.14 -9.95
CA ASP A 155 -15.09 -6.96 -8.57
C ASP A 155 -14.44 -5.75 -7.88
N ALA A 156 -13.62 -4.97 -8.60
CA ALA A 156 -12.85 -3.86 -8.07
C ALA A 156 -13.25 -2.53 -8.71
N TRP A 157 -12.76 -1.40 -8.17
CA TRP A 157 -13.09 -0.10 -8.72
C TRP A 157 -12.58 0.08 -10.16
N GLN A 158 -11.50 -0.63 -10.52
CA GLN A 158 -10.92 -0.58 -11.85
C GLN A 158 -11.86 -1.11 -12.93
N ARG A 159 -12.93 -1.77 -12.55
CA ARG A 159 -13.97 -2.22 -13.49
C ARG A 159 -14.47 -1.07 -14.37
N SER A 160 -14.52 0.14 -13.83
CA SER A 160 -14.98 1.31 -14.58
C SER A 160 -14.03 1.71 -15.73
N LEU A 161 -12.81 1.19 -15.73
CA LEU A 161 -11.82 1.45 -16.77
C LEU A 161 -11.89 0.45 -17.93
N LEU A 162 -12.66 -0.62 -17.79
CA LEU A 162 -12.85 -1.60 -18.86
C LEU A 162 -13.80 -1.07 -19.91
N PRO A 163 -13.64 -1.45 -21.19
CA PRO A 163 -14.62 -1.10 -22.22
C PRO A 163 -15.97 -1.74 -21.95
N SER A 164 -17.03 -1.05 -22.31
CA SER A 164 -18.40 -1.56 -22.14
C SER A 164 -18.77 -2.58 -23.22
#